data_61a2f7acfad82177fd28250a8d9eab11
#
_entry.id   61a2f7acfad82177fd28250a8d9eab11
#
_cell.length_a   1.000
_cell.length_b   1.000
_cell.length_c   1.000
_cell.angle_alpha   90.00
_cell.angle_beta   90.00
_cell.angle_gamma   90.00
#
_symmetry.space_group_name_H-M   'P 1'
#
loop_
_entity.id
_entity.type
_entity.pdbx_description
1 polymer ?
#
loop_
_entity_poly.entity_id
_entity_poly.type
_entity_poly.pdbx_seq_one_letter_code
_entity_poly.pdbx_strand_id
1 'polypeptide(L)'
;MKKQTFSIRFGIITLLIVFIHAQENRGALVGAWEFKSMTTIHYSEPKQVEIIYSGENNNETLIFDQDSSFTYKGVSSGEQDNDTGSWSTENDQMIIDLKNVKTISKYKILDNALTIIIHDMKTDEYHAFDTVLEYKKSN
;
A
#
# COMPACT_ATOMS: atom_id res chain seq x y z
N MET A 1 22.75 -16.65 -45.13
CA MET A 1 22.92 -16.81 -43.66
C MET A 1 23.13 -15.48 -42.98
N LYS A 2 22.06 -14.71 -42.75
CA LYS A 2 22.06 -13.46 -41.96
C LYS A 2 20.66 -13.17 -41.44
N LYS A 3 20.14 -13.93 -40.47
CA LYS A 3 18.87 -13.62 -39.78
C LYS A 3 18.85 -14.27 -38.41
N GLN A 4 19.69 -13.84 -37.48
CA GLN A 4 19.53 -14.27 -36.05
C GLN A 4 20.10 -13.29 -35.03
N THR A 5 20.28 -12.01 -35.34
CA THR A 5 20.87 -11.08 -34.36
C THR A 5 19.91 -9.99 -33.88
N PHE A 6 18.64 -9.99 -34.31
CA PHE A 6 17.71 -8.89 -34.00
C PHE A 6 16.74 -9.19 -32.83
N SER A 7 16.55 -10.46 -32.49
CA SER A 7 15.54 -10.84 -31.48
C SER A 7 16.01 -10.68 -30.03
N ILE A 8 17.30 -10.79 -29.76
CA ILE A 8 17.85 -10.78 -28.39
C ILE A 8 17.93 -9.36 -27.81
N ARG A 9 18.15 -8.35 -28.66
CA ARG A 9 18.27 -6.96 -28.20
C ARG A 9 16.93 -6.34 -27.78
N PHE A 10 15.83 -6.78 -28.38
CA PHE A 10 14.50 -6.25 -28.03
C PHE A 10 13.98 -6.77 -26.69
N GLY A 11 14.27 -8.04 -26.37
CA GLY A 11 13.89 -8.66 -25.09
C GLY A 11 14.60 -8.05 -23.87
N ILE A 12 15.88 -7.69 -24.04
CA ILE A 12 16.68 -7.08 -22.96
C ILE A 12 16.22 -5.67 -22.64
N ILE A 13 15.85 -4.87 -23.64
CA ILE A 13 15.37 -3.49 -23.44
C ILE A 13 13.99 -3.50 -22.74
N THR A 14 13.10 -4.41 -23.12
CA THR A 14 11.77 -4.52 -22.49
C THR A 14 11.89 -4.97 -21.03
N LEU A 15 12.79 -5.89 -20.72
CA LEU A 15 13.04 -6.34 -19.35
C LEU A 15 13.63 -5.22 -18.47
N LEU A 16 14.55 -4.43 -19.04
CA LEU A 16 15.17 -3.30 -18.33
C LEU A 16 14.15 -2.20 -17.96
N ILE A 17 13.21 -1.90 -18.87
CA ILE A 17 12.16 -0.90 -18.63
C ILE A 17 11.22 -1.35 -17.50
N VAL A 18 10.85 -2.63 -17.43
CA VAL A 18 10.01 -3.17 -16.36
C VAL A 18 10.71 -3.07 -15.00
N PHE A 19 12.01 -3.37 -14.94
CA PHE A 19 12.80 -3.22 -13.71
C PHE A 19 12.90 -1.77 -13.24
N ILE A 20 13.07 -0.81 -14.15
CA ILE A 20 13.17 0.61 -13.81
C ILE A 20 11.85 1.11 -13.20
N HIS A 21 10.70 0.76 -13.76
CA HIS A 21 9.40 1.18 -13.23
C HIS A 21 9.09 0.57 -11.85
N ALA A 22 9.42 -0.70 -11.63
CA ALA A 22 9.26 -1.35 -10.34
C ALA A 22 10.16 -0.71 -9.26
N GLN A 23 11.35 -0.26 -9.62
CA GLN A 23 12.30 0.37 -8.72
C GLN A 23 11.92 1.82 -8.39
N GLU A 24 11.36 2.56 -9.34
CA GLU A 24 10.83 3.91 -9.11
C GLU A 24 9.67 3.91 -8.12
N ASN A 25 8.71 3.00 -8.26
CA ASN A 25 7.57 2.87 -7.36
C ASN A 25 7.98 2.49 -5.93
N ARG A 26 8.98 1.61 -5.79
CA ARG A 26 9.51 1.24 -4.49
C ARG A 26 10.20 2.42 -3.80
N GLY A 27 11.04 3.16 -4.49
CA GLY A 27 11.73 4.33 -3.95
C GLY A 27 10.76 5.43 -3.50
N ALA A 28 9.65 5.59 -4.19
CA ALA A 28 8.61 6.56 -3.84
C ALA A 28 7.91 6.23 -2.50
N LEU A 29 7.78 4.93 -2.15
CA LEU A 29 7.21 4.49 -0.86
C LEU A 29 8.14 4.77 0.32
N VAL A 30 9.46 4.74 0.14
CA VAL A 30 10.43 4.92 1.25
C VAL A 30 10.21 6.25 1.96
N GLY A 31 10.12 6.20 3.28
CA GLY A 31 9.91 7.33 4.16
C GLY A 31 8.77 7.11 5.15
N ALA A 32 8.40 8.16 5.85
CA ALA A 32 7.31 8.16 6.82
C ALA A 32 6.04 8.77 6.20
N TRP A 33 4.91 8.17 6.53
CA TRP A 33 3.60 8.54 6.00
C TRP A 33 2.59 8.69 7.14
N GLU A 34 2.01 9.88 7.27
CA GLU A 34 1.05 10.22 8.31
C GLU A 34 -0.38 10.00 7.83
N PHE A 35 -1.17 9.32 8.62
CA PHE A 35 -2.59 9.07 8.39
C PHE A 35 -3.39 10.36 8.22
N LYS A 36 -4.30 10.37 7.27
CA LYS A 36 -5.24 11.47 7.00
C LYS A 36 -6.68 11.05 7.13
N SER A 37 -7.05 9.95 6.49
CA SER A 37 -8.41 9.45 6.54
C SER A 37 -8.48 7.96 6.22
N MET A 38 -9.54 7.33 6.70
CA MET A 38 -9.98 6.00 6.29
C MET A 38 -11.43 6.10 5.82
N THR A 39 -11.70 5.62 4.63
CA THR A 39 -13.05 5.50 4.07
C THR A 39 -13.40 4.04 3.93
N THR A 40 -14.45 3.58 4.59
CA THR A 40 -14.99 2.24 4.43
C THR A 40 -16.27 2.31 3.60
N ILE A 41 -16.33 1.56 2.52
CA ILE A 41 -17.45 1.50 1.59
C ILE A 41 -18.07 0.10 1.67
N HIS A 42 -19.23 0.00 2.30
CA HIS A 42 -19.99 -1.24 2.38
C HIS A 42 -20.91 -1.38 1.17
N TYR A 43 -20.79 -2.48 0.45
CA TYR A 43 -21.64 -2.81 -0.71
C TYR A 43 -22.94 -3.51 -0.27
N SER A 44 -23.58 -2.94 0.76
CA SER A 44 -24.91 -3.32 1.22
C SER A 44 -26.00 -2.60 0.41
N GLU A 45 -27.27 -2.95 0.62
CA GLU A 45 -28.39 -2.20 0.07
C GLU A 45 -29.26 -1.63 1.22
N PRO A 46 -29.25 -0.30 1.40
CA PRO A 46 -28.52 0.73 0.63
C PRO A 46 -27.02 0.71 0.92
N LYS A 47 -26.22 1.16 -0.06
CA LYS A 47 -24.76 1.34 0.08
C LYS A 47 -24.46 2.29 1.24
N GLN A 48 -23.52 1.91 2.10
CA GLN A 48 -23.10 2.72 3.25
C GLN A 48 -21.64 3.13 3.09
N VAL A 49 -21.33 4.37 3.50
CA VAL A 49 -20.00 4.93 3.50
C VAL A 49 -19.71 5.52 4.86
N GLU A 50 -18.61 5.09 5.47
CA GLU A 50 -18.11 5.62 6.73
C GLU A 50 -16.74 6.27 6.48
N ILE A 51 -16.50 7.44 7.08
CA ILE A 51 -15.23 8.15 6.96
C ILE A 51 -14.73 8.49 8.36
N ILE A 52 -13.48 8.10 8.65
CA ILE A 52 -12.75 8.44 9.86
C ILE A 52 -11.58 9.34 9.47
N TYR A 53 -11.42 10.47 10.14
CA TYR A 53 -10.31 11.39 9.93
C TYR A 53 -9.26 11.24 11.02
N SER A 54 -8.03 11.64 10.70
CA SER A 54 -6.95 11.72 11.69
C SER A 54 -7.31 12.70 12.83
N GLY A 55 -6.95 12.33 14.06
CA GLY A 55 -7.20 13.11 15.27
C GLY A 55 -6.42 12.55 16.45
N GLU A 56 -6.62 13.10 17.64
CA GLU A 56 -5.88 12.68 18.86
C GLU A 56 -6.07 11.19 19.19
N ASN A 57 -7.27 10.65 18.92
CA ASN A 57 -7.61 9.27 19.24
C ASN A 57 -7.49 8.32 18.04
N ASN A 58 -7.23 8.85 16.85
CA ASN A 58 -7.08 8.07 15.62
C ASN A 58 -5.97 8.69 14.78
N ASN A 59 -4.75 8.23 14.99
CA ASN A 59 -3.62 8.61 14.15
C ASN A 59 -2.69 7.44 14.00
N GLU A 60 -1.98 7.41 12.89
CA GLU A 60 -0.94 6.43 12.65
C GLU A 60 0.13 6.97 11.72
N THR A 61 1.31 6.38 11.83
CA THR A 61 2.44 6.63 10.96
C THR A 61 2.97 5.31 10.45
N LEU A 62 3.08 5.19 9.13
CA LEU A 62 3.72 4.08 8.45
C LEU A 62 5.13 4.52 8.06
N ILE A 63 6.13 3.70 8.37
CA ILE A 63 7.52 3.96 7.99
C ILE A 63 8.03 2.79 7.15
N PHE A 64 8.41 3.11 5.91
CA PHE A 64 8.99 2.17 4.95
C PHE A 64 10.46 2.48 4.79
N ASP A 65 11.34 1.60 5.26
CA ASP A 65 12.78 1.77 5.15
C ASP A 65 13.35 1.09 3.90
N GLN A 66 14.49 1.58 3.42
CA GLN A 66 15.15 1.07 2.21
C GLN A 66 15.56 -0.41 2.32
N ASP A 67 15.86 -0.88 3.53
CA ASP A 67 16.25 -2.24 3.84
C ASP A 67 15.08 -3.23 3.87
N SER A 68 13.88 -2.79 3.50
CA SER A 68 12.61 -3.53 3.57
C SER A 68 12.04 -3.70 4.98
N SER A 69 12.57 -3.01 5.97
CA SER A 69 11.90 -2.96 7.27
C SER A 69 10.69 -2.02 7.22
N PHE A 70 9.68 -2.37 8.00
CA PHE A 70 8.44 -1.63 8.14
C PHE A 70 8.16 -1.36 9.61
N THR A 71 7.74 -0.15 9.91
CA THR A 71 7.30 0.23 11.26
C THR A 71 5.93 0.87 11.21
N TYR A 72 5.03 0.34 12.01
CA TYR A 72 3.73 0.93 12.31
C TYR A 72 3.78 1.59 13.68
N LYS A 73 3.27 2.81 13.77
CA LYS A 73 3.02 3.52 15.04
C LYS A 73 1.64 4.11 14.97
N GLY A 74 0.79 3.79 15.93
CA GLY A 74 -0.57 4.28 15.89
C GLY A 74 -1.19 4.54 17.25
N VAL A 75 -2.27 5.29 17.24
CA VAL A 75 -3.21 5.45 18.34
C VAL A 75 -4.59 5.15 17.78
N SER A 76 -5.25 4.15 18.33
CA SER A 76 -6.62 3.80 17.99
C SER A 76 -7.46 3.80 19.25
N SER A 77 -8.55 4.58 19.26
CA SER A 77 -9.42 4.73 20.43
C SER A 77 -8.67 5.15 21.71
N GLY A 78 -7.57 5.88 21.56
CA GLY A 78 -6.73 6.35 22.67
C GLY A 78 -5.68 5.34 23.17
N GLU A 79 -5.63 4.14 22.61
CA GLU A 79 -4.59 3.12 22.91
C GLU A 79 -3.47 3.20 21.90
N GLN A 80 -2.22 3.18 22.39
CA GLN A 80 -1.02 3.17 21.54
C GLN A 80 -0.70 1.75 21.09
N ASP A 81 -0.42 1.59 19.80
CA ASP A 81 0.09 0.36 19.20
C ASP A 81 1.31 0.66 18.34
N ASN A 82 2.37 -0.13 18.50
CA ASN A 82 3.59 -0.01 17.73
C ASN A 82 4.05 -1.41 17.32
N ASP A 83 4.35 -1.56 16.04
CA ASP A 83 4.79 -2.83 15.48
C ASP A 83 5.88 -2.64 14.45
N THR A 84 6.67 -3.71 14.27
CA THR A 84 7.71 -3.77 13.24
C THR A 84 7.57 -5.04 12.44
N GLY A 85 7.91 -4.97 11.17
CA GLY A 85 7.85 -6.10 10.26
C GLY A 85 8.65 -5.83 9.00
N SER A 86 8.18 -6.36 7.88
CA SER A 86 8.81 -6.15 6.58
C SER A 86 7.80 -5.74 5.53
N TRP A 87 8.30 -5.14 4.46
CA TRP A 87 7.50 -4.76 3.32
C TRP A 87 8.19 -5.07 1.99
N SER A 88 7.37 -5.27 0.99
CA SER A 88 7.81 -5.40 -0.40
C SER A 88 6.73 -4.89 -1.35
N THR A 89 7.08 -4.71 -2.61
CA THR A 89 6.14 -4.39 -3.67
C THR A 89 6.26 -5.39 -4.80
N GLU A 90 5.14 -5.77 -5.37
CA GLU A 90 5.06 -6.60 -6.56
C GLU A 90 3.96 -6.05 -7.47
N ASN A 91 4.32 -5.64 -8.68
CA ASN A 91 3.44 -4.92 -9.61
C ASN A 91 2.88 -3.63 -8.96
N ASP A 92 1.57 -3.50 -8.86
CA ASP A 92 0.85 -2.40 -8.21
C ASP A 92 0.37 -2.75 -6.78
N GLN A 93 0.91 -3.84 -6.23
CA GLN A 93 0.57 -4.32 -4.90
C GLN A 93 1.70 -4.05 -3.91
N MET A 94 1.31 -3.70 -2.70
CA MET A 94 2.16 -3.60 -1.53
C MET A 94 1.87 -4.80 -0.62
N ILE A 95 2.93 -5.41 -0.14
CA ILE A 95 2.88 -6.55 0.78
C ILE A 95 3.53 -6.11 2.08
N ILE A 96 2.78 -6.15 3.17
CA ILE A 96 3.26 -5.88 4.53
C ILE A 96 3.13 -7.16 5.34
N ASP A 97 4.20 -7.56 6.01
CA ASP A 97 4.23 -8.69 6.94
C ASP A 97 4.47 -8.17 8.35
N LEU A 98 3.44 -8.20 9.18
CA LEU A 98 3.45 -7.80 10.58
C LEU A 98 2.99 -8.96 11.46
N LYS A 99 3.75 -9.30 12.50
CA LYS A 99 3.37 -10.36 13.46
C LYS A 99 2.97 -11.68 12.77
N ASN A 100 3.65 -12.03 11.67
CA ASN A 100 3.33 -13.20 10.82
C ASN A 100 1.96 -13.11 10.11
N VAL A 101 1.37 -11.93 10.06
CA VAL A 101 0.18 -11.66 9.23
C VAL A 101 0.62 -10.88 8.00
N LYS A 102 0.43 -11.50 6.84
CA LYS A 102 0.73 -10.90 5.55
C LYS A 102 -0.51 -10.20 4.99
N THR A 103 -0.40 -8.90 4.81
CA THR A 103 -1.44 -8.08 4.17
C THR A 103 -1.00 -7.70 2.76
N ILE A 104 -1.85 -7.95 1.78
CA ILE A 104 -1.64 -7.57 0.39
C ILE A 104 -2.69 -6.52 0.03
N SER A 105 -2.25 -5.37 -0.44
CA SER A 105 -3.13 -4.26 -0.79
C SER A 105 -2.68 -3.61 -2.09
N LYS A 106 -3.61 -3.01 -2.82
CA LYS A 106 -3.27 -2.09 -3.91
C LYS A 106 -2.83 -0.76 -3.30
N TYR A 107 -1.91 -0.08 -3.96
CA TYR A 107 -1.49 1.25 -3.55
C TYR A 107 -1.28 2.18 -4.74
N LYS A 108 -1.36 3.47 -4.47
CA LYS A 108 -1.06 4.53 -5.42
C LYS A 108 -0.36 5.67 -4.71
N ILE A 109 0.68 6.20 -5.33
CA ILE A 109 1.34 7.43 -4.88
C ILE A 109 1.13 8.49 -5.94
N LEU A 110 0.63 9.64 -5.50
CA LEU A 110 0.51 10.84 -6.33
C LEU A 110 1.04 12.02 -5.51
N ASP A 111 2.08 12.67 -6.01
CA ASP A 111 2.80 13.71 -5.28
C ASP A 111 3.26 13.20 -3.89
N ASN A 112 2.79 13.84 -2.82
CA ASN A 112 3.08 13.44 -1.45
C ASN A 112 1.91 12.71 -0.76
N ALA A 113 1.00 12.14 -1.53
CA ALA A 113 -0.13 11.37 -1.03
C ALA A 113 0.03 9.88 -1.37
N LEU A 114 -0.15 9.02 -0.38
CA LEU A 114 -0.22 7.57 -0.52
C LEU A 114 -1.66 7.14 -0.26
N THR A 115 -2.24 6.43 -1.20
CA THR A 115 -3.55 5.78 -1.07
C THR A 115 -3.36 4.27 -1.02
N ILE A 116 -3.88 3.61 -0.01
CA ILE A 116 -3.89 2.15 0.15
C ILE A 116 -5.33 1.67 0.05
N ILE A 117 -5.59 0.65 -0.77
CA ILE A 117 -6.92 0.09 -0.98
C ILE A 117 -6.90 -1.38 -0.60
N ILE A 118 -7.74 -1.73 0.38
CA ILE A 118 -7.95 -3.09 0.85
C ILE A 118 -9.37 -3.48 0.44
N HIS A 119 -9.50 -4.60 -0.25
CA HIS A 119 -10.77 -5.14 -0.70
C HIS A 119 -11.10 -6.40 0.07
N ASP A 120 -12.19 -6.38 0.82
CA ASP A 120 -12.73 -7.53 1.53
C ASP A 120 -13.91 -8.14 0.78
N MET A 121 -13.80 -9.43 0.52
CA MET A 121 -14.82 -10.19 -0.21
C MET A 121 -16.04 -10.44 0.67
N LYS A 122 -17.22 -10.52 0.04
CA LYS A 122 -18.44 -10.93 0.71
C LYS A 122 -18.29 -12.34 1.31
N THR A 123 -18.73 -12.48 2.57
CA THR A 123 -18.91 -13.78 3.23
C THR A 123 -20.40 -14.03 3.52
N ASP A 124 -20.72 -15.17 4.15
CA ASP A 124 -22.09 -15.46 4.60
C ASP A 124 -22.53 -14.54 5.76
N GLU A 125 -21.59 -13.91 6.45
CA GLU A 125 -21.85 -13.08 7.63
C GLU A 125 -21.91 -11.59 7.31
N TYR A 126 -21.20 -11.11 6.26
CA TYR A 126 -21.17 -9.70 5.89
C TYR A 126 -21.06 -9.46 4.38
N HIS A 127 -21.48 -8.27 3.94
CA HIS A 127 -21.32 -7.82 2.56
C HIS A 127 -19.86 -7.44 2.28
N ALA A 128 -19.46 -7.53 1.00
CA ALA A 128 -18.17 -7.03 0.58
C ALA A 128 -17.99 -5.55 0.94
N PHE A 129 -16.77 -5.15 1.27
CA PHE A 129 -16.43 -3.75 1.52
C PHE A 129 -15.03 -3.42 1.03
N ASP A 130 -14.82 -2.15 0.73
CA ASP A 130 -13.50 -1.59 0.44
C ASP A 130 -13.11 -0.65 1.59
N THR A 131 -11.86 -0.75 2.01
CA THR A 131 -11.24 0.23 2.90
C THR A 131 -10.20 1.00 2.11
N VAL A 132 -10.37 2.32 2.05
CA VAL A 132 -9.44 3.25 1.40
C VAL A 132 -8.75 4.07 2.49
N LEU A 133 -7.44 3.90 2.63
CA LEU A 133 -6.60 4.60 3.59
C LEU A 133 -5.81 5.67 2.85
N GLU A 134 -5.80 6.88 3.35
CA GLU A 134 -5.08 8.02 2.79
C GLU A 134 -4.03 8.54 3.78
N TYR A 135 -2.82 8.72 3.28
CA TYR A 135 -1.67 9.22 4.02
C TYR A 135 -0.99 10.37 3.30
N LYS A 136 -0.30 11.20 4.04
CA LYS A 136 0.57 12.24 3.53
C LYS A 136 2.01 11.97 3.95
N LYS A 137 2.96 12.18 3.04
CA LYS A 137 4.38 12.04 3.36
C LYS A 137 4.78 13.06 4.43
N SER A 138 5.44 12.58 5.48
CA SER A 138 6.05 13.44 6.50
C SER A 138 7.25 14.18 5.88
N ASN A 139 7.40 15.43 6.22
CA ASN A 139 8.54 16.26 5.79
C ASN A 139 9.80 15.94 6.61
#